data_db3e01caec55434238645bed689b4e95
#
_entry.id   db3e01caec55434238645bed689b4e95
#
_cell.length_a   1.000
_cell.length_b   1.000
_cell.length_c   1.000
_cell.angle_alpha   90.00
_cell.angle_beta   90.00
_cell.angle_gamma   90.00
#
_symmetry.space_group_name_H-M   'P 1'
#
loop_
_entity.id
_entity.type
_entity.pdbx_description
1 polymer ?
#
loop_
_entity_poly.entity_id
_entity_poly.type
_entity_poly.pdbx_seq_one_letter_code
_entity_poly.pdbx_strand_id
1 'polypeptide(L)'
;SIGNRAAKQKQLVQWMMHVPGQVFLPDTLCREAGVTTTVLQSVIEKGAASYIKEEVYRDPFTKDVRKTNFLTLTDEQHIALTAITKAMDEQRAETFLLQGVTGSGKTEVYLQAIQHTLREGKESIVLVPEISLTPQMTERFRSRFGELVAVLHSGLSVGEKYDEWRKIQQGKVKVVVGARSAI
;
A
#
# COMPACT_ATOMS: atom_id res chain seq x y z
N SER A 1 -26.68 -6.75 -38.77
CA SER A 1 -25.94 -7.01 -37.51
C SER A 1 -24.41 -7.03 -37.67
N ILE A 2 -23.87 -7.34 -38.84
CA ILE A 2 -22.41 -7.35 -39.10
C ILE A 2 -21.80 -5.94 -39.05
N GLY A 3 -22.52 -4.91 -39.54
CA GLY A 3 -22.03 -3.52 -39.55
C GLY A 3 -21.85 -2.92 -38.15
N ASN A 4 -22.67 -3.33 -37.15
CA ASN A 4 -22.60 -2.82 -35.79
C ASN A 4 -21.37 -3.37 -35.01
N ARG A 5 -20.94 -4.60 -35.33
CA ARG A 5 -19.76 -5.22 -34.71
C ARG A 5 -18.46 -4.56 -35.19
N ALA A 6 -18.35 -4.27 -36.49
CA ALA A 6 -17.19 -3.57 -37.05
C ALA A 6 -17.07 -2.13 -36.50
N ALA A 7 -18.22 -1.43 -36.34
CA ALA A 7 -18.24 -0.09 -35.77
C ALA A 7 -17.73 -0.10 -34.30
N LYS A 8 -18.15 -1.09 -33.48
CA LYS A 8 -17.70 -1.22 -32.10
C LYS A 8 -16.23 -1.64 -31.98
N GLN A 9 -15.69 -2.45 -32.89
CA GLN A 9 -14.26 -2.74 -32.93
C GLN A 9 -13.45 -1.47 -33.23
N LYS A 10 -13.89 -0.67 -34.20
CA LYS A 10 -13.25 0.62 -34.51
C LYS A 10 -13.30 1.59 -33.34
N GLN A 11 -14.45 1.67 -32.67
CA GLN A 11 -14.63 2.48 -31.45
C GLN A 11 -13.61 2.10 -30.37
N LEU A 12 -13.47 0.79 -30.08
CA LEU A 12 -12.51 0.31 -29.08
C LEU A 12 -11.08 0.67 -29.43
N VAL A 13 -10.65 0.42 -30.68
CA VAL A 13 -9.30 0.76 -31.15
C VAL A 13 -9.03 2.26 -31.07
N GLN A 14 -9.99 3.09 -31.51
CA GLN A 14 -9.88 4.54 -31.38
C GLN A 14 -9.75 4.99 -29.93
N TRP A 15 -10.55 4.42 -29.04
CA TRP A 15 -10.47 4.72 -27.61
C TRP A 15 -9.10 4.37 -27.02
N MET A 16 -8.55 3.20 -27.34
CA MET A 16 -7.20 2.78 -26.93
C MET A 16 -6.10 3.69 -27.46
N MET A 17 -6.25 4.24 -28.66
CA MET A 17 -5.29 5.20 -29.23
C MET A 17 -5.26 6.56 -28.50
N HIS A 18 -6.32 6.93 -27.78
CA HIS A 18 -6.35 8.15 -26.95
C HIS A 18 -5.64 7.98 -25.61
N VAL A 19 -5.33 6.75 -25.20
CA VAL A 19 -4.67 6.43 -23.93
C VAL A 19 -3.44 5.53 -24.14
N PRO A 20 -2.46 5.99 -24.92
CA PRO A 20 -1.34 5.17 -25.31
C PRO A 20 -0.48 4.78 -24.12
N GLY A 21 -0.07 3.51 -24.06
CA GLY A 21 0.81 2.97 -23.01
C GLY A 21 0.11 2.67 -21.68
N GLN A 22 -1.20 2.84 -21.56
CA GLN A 22 -1.94 2.44 -20.38
C GLN A 22 -2.37 0.97 -20.47
N VAL A 23 -2.35 0.31 -19.31
CA VAL A 23 -2.81 -1.07 -19.15
C VAL A 23 -4.14 -1.04 -18.39
N PHE A 24 -5.10 -1.78 -18.89
CA PHE A 24 -6.44 -1.84 -18.32
C PHE A 24 -6.85 -3.27 -18.00
N LEU A 25 -7.59 -3.44 -16.91
CA LEU A 25 -8.33 -4.68 -16.70
C LEU A 25 -9.39 -4.82 -17.80
N PRO A 26 -9.59 -6.02 -18.37
CA PRO A 26 -10.52 -6.25 -19.50
C PRO A 26 -11.94 -5.71 -19.21
N ASP A 27 -12.47 -5.93 -18.03
CA ASP A 27 -13.81 -5.49 -17.64
C ASP A 27 -13.92 -3.96 -17.53
N THR A 28 -12.90 -3.31 -16.98
CA THR A 28 -12.84 -1.85 -16.90
C THR A 28 -12.75 -1.23 -18.29
N LEU A 29 -11.87 -1.75 -19.14
CA LEU A 29 -11.74 -1.31 -20.53
C LEU A 29 -13.06 -1.43 -21.29
N CYS A 30 -13.73 -2.59 -21.18
CA CYS A 30 -15.00 -2.81 -21.86
C CYS A 30 -16.09 -1.83 -21.39
N ARG A 31 -16.15 -1.55 -20.09
CA ARG A 31 -17.10 -0.61 -19.51
C ARG A 31 -16.85 0.82 -19.97
N GLU A 32 -15.62 1.29 -19.93
CA GLU A 32 -15.25 2.66 -20.31
C GLU A 32 -15.36 2.91 -21.81
N ALA A 33 -14.95 1.94 -22.64
CA ALA A 33 -15.10 2.02 -24.08
C ALA A 33 -16.54 1.74 -24.58
N GLY A 34 -17.47 1.35 -23.71
CA GLY A 34 -18.86 1.02 -24.08
C GLY A 34 -19.01 -0.18 -25.02
N VAL A 35 -18.12 -1.18 -24.85
CA VAL A 35 -18.10 -2.40 -25.68
C VAL A 35 -18.21 -3.66 -24.84
N THR A 36 -18.45 -4.81 -25.46
CA THR A 36 -18.51 -6.11 -24.80
C THR A 36 -17.16 -6.83 -24.87
N THR A 37 -16.94 -7.79 -23.96
CA THR A 37 -15.76 -8.66 -23.97
C THR A 37 -15.59 -9.42 -25.29
N THR A 38 -16.70 -9.77 -25.96
CA THR A 38 -16.65 -10.39 -27.31
C THR A 38 -16.05 -9.47 -28.37
N VAL A 39 -16.27 -8.16 -28.26
CA VAL A 39 -15.66 -7.17 -29.15
C VAL A 39 -14.16 -7.06 -28.84
N LEU A 40 -13.79 -7.00 -27.57
CA LEU A 40 -12.38 -6.99 -27.15
C LEU A 40 -11.64 -8.22 -27.65
N GLN A 41 -12.20 -9.41 -27.45
CA GLN A 41 -11.61 -10.66 -27.94
C GLN A 41 -11.37 -10.63 -29.45
N SER A 42 -12.34 -10.14 -30.21
CA SER A 42 -12.19 -10.02 -31.66
C SER A 42 -11.13 -9.00 -32.11
N VAL A 43 -10.88 -7.95 -31.33
CA VAL A 43 -9.78 -6.99 -31.57
C VAL A 43 -8.42 -7.61 -31.29
N ILE A 44 -8.34 -8.44 -30.24
CA ILE A 44 -7.12 -9.19 -29.89
C ILE A 44 -6.80 -10.24 -30.95
N GLU A 45 -7.79 -11.01 -31.41
CA GLU A 45 -7.63 -12.00 -32.48
C GLU A 45 -7.12 -11.38 -33.80
N LYS A 46 -7.47 -10.12 -34.05
CA LYS A 46 -6.99 -9.34 -35.18
C LYS A 46 -5.61 -8.69 -34.98
N GLY A 47 -4.99 -8.89 -33.83
CA GLY A 47 -3.67 -8.38 -33.51
C GLY A 47 -3.60 -6.87 -33.21
N ALA A 48 -4.75 -6.19 -33.06
CA ALA A 48 -4.79 -4.76 -32.73
C ALA A 48 -4.65 -4.46 -31.23
N ALA A 49 -4.71 -5.49 -30.39
CA ALA A 49 -4.43 -5.45 -28.95
C ALA A 49 -3.86 -6.80 -28.51
N SER A 50 -3.26 -6.85 -27.33
CA SER A 50 -2.78 -8.09 -26.72
C SER A 50 -3.00 -8.09 -25.23
N TYR A 51 -3.18 -9.27 -24.64
CA TYR A 51 -3.09 -9.43 -23.19
C TYR A 51 -1.63 -9.39 -22.77
N ILE A 52 -1.37 -8.65 -21.70
CA ILE A 52 -0.12 -8.75 -20.96
C ILE A 52 -0.42 -9.32 -19.58
N LYS A 53 0.52 -10.10 -19.06
CA LYS A 53 0.44 -10.53 -17.64
C LYS A 53 1.12 -9.46 -16.82
N GLU A 54 0.34 -8.64 -16.13
CA GLU A 54 0.83 -7.68 -15.17
C GLU A 54 0.44 -8.12 -13.78
N GLU A 55 1.38 -8.00 -12.85
CA GLU A 55 1.13 -8.30 -11.45
C GLU A 55 0.36 -7.14 -10.82
N VAL A 56 -0.92 -7.36 -10.55
CA VAL A 56 -1.75 -6.42 -9.81
C VAL A 56 -1.81 -6.84 -8.36
N TYR A 57 -1.32 -5.98 -7.46
CA TYR A 57 -1.48 -6.20 -6.02
C TYR A 57 -2.91 -5.86 -5.60
N ARG A 58 -3.52 -6.77 -4.86
CA ARG A 58 -4.79 -6.49 -4.20
C ARG A 58 -4.52 -5.53 -3.06
N ASP A 59 -5.08 -4.33 -3.11
CA ASP A 59 -5.06 -3.44 -1.95
C ASP A 59 -6.29 -3.76 -1.09
N PRO A 60 -6.11 -4.34 0.09
CA PRO A 60 -7.21 -4.61 1.01
C PRO A 60 -7.85 -3.33 1.56
N PHE A 61 -7.24 -2.17 1.28
CA PHE A 61 -7.65 -0.89 1.79
C PHE A 61 -7.97 0.07 0.63
N THR A 62 -9.20 0.06 0.17
CA THR A 62 -9.69 0.76 -1.04
C THR A 62 -9.88 2.27 -0.89
N LYS A 63 -9.49 2.89 0.23
CA LYS A 63 -9.68 4.33 0.45
C LYS A 63 -8.38 5.09 0.20
N ASP A 64 -8.46 6.15 -0.59
CA ASP A 64 -7.42 7.18 -0.67
C ASP A 64 -7.16 7.74 0.73
N VAL A 65 -6.07 7.31 1.34
CA VAL A 65 -5.68 7.76 2.68
C VAL A 65 -5.01 9.13 2.54
N ARG A 66 -5.63 10.16 3.08
CA ARG A 66 -5.04 11.51 3.10
C ARG A 66 -3.74 11.48 3.91
N LYS A 67 -2.66 11.96 3.30
CA LYS A 67 -1.38 12.11 4.00
C LYS A 67 -1.53 13.07 5.18
N THR A 68 -1.03 12.67 6.32
CA THR A 68 -1.03 13.48 7.55
C THR A 68 0.39 13.94 7.88
N ASN A 69 0.49 15.14 8.43
CA ASN A 69 1.76 15.67 8.93
C ASN A 69 2.07 15.12 10.32
N PHE A 70 3.34 15.19 10.72
CA PHE A 70 3.76 14.88 12.08
C PHE A 70 3.24 15.94 13.05
N LEU A 71 2.81 15.48 14.21
CA LEU A 71 2.35 16.36 15.28
C LEU A 71 3.56 16.92 16.04
N THR A 72 3.42 18.12 16.58
CA THR A 72 4.39 18.65 17.52
C THR A 72 4.38 17.83 18.80
N LEU A 73 5.55 17.37 19.20
CA LEU A 73 5.70 16.57 20.43
C LEU A 73 5.66 17.46 21.67
N THR A 74 5.18 16.91 22.79
CA THR A 74 5.41 17.50 24.12
C THR A 74 6.88 17.33 24.50
N ASP A 75 7.31 18.02 25.56
CA ASP A 75 8.69 17.93 26.04
C ASP A 75 9.09 16.49 26.43
N GLU A 76 8.19 15.77 27.11
CA GLU A 76 8.42 14.38 27.50
C GLU A 76 8.51 13.43 26.29
N GLN A 77 7.64 13.64 25.29
CA GLN A 77 7.69 12.87 24.05
C GLN A 77 8.97 13.17 23.26
N HIS A 78 9.41 14.42 23.27
CA HIS A 78 10.65 14.84 22.62
C HIS A 78 11.87 14.22 23.27
N ILE A 79 11.93 14.21 24.62
CA ILE A 79 12.99 13.53 25.38
C ILE A 79 13.05 12.03 25.01
N ALA A 80 11.90 11.36 25.02
CA ALA A 80 11.82 9.95 24.69
C ALA A 80 12.29 9.66 23.26
N LEU A 81 11.80 10.45 22.29
CA LEU A 81 12.20 10.31 20.89
C LEU A 81 13.70 10.56 20.70
N THR A 82 14.25 11.59 21.33
CA THR A 82 15.68 11.92 21.25
C THR A 82 16.57 10.78 21.77
N ALA A 83 16.18 10.14 22.89
CA ALA A 83 16.91 8.99 23.41
C ALA A 83 16.91 7.82 22.41
N ILE A 84 15.75 7.52 21.80
CA ILE A 84 15.61 6.44 20.81
C ILE A 84 16.44 6.75 19.56
N THR A 85 16.29 7.93 18.97
CA THR A 85 17.00 8.29 17.74
C THR A 85 18.50 8.39 17.93
N LYS A 86 18.97 8.87 19.07
CA LYS A 86 20.39 8.86 19.41
C LYS A 86 20.99 7.46 19.43
N ALA A 87 20.30 6.48 20.01
CA ALA A 87 20.77 5.09 19.98
C ALA A 87 20.78 4.52 18.55
N MET A 88 19.80 4.90 17.73
CA MET A 88 19.76 4.52 16.31
C MET A 88 20.95 5.11 15.52
N ASP A 89 21.25 6.39 15.73
CA ASP A 89 22.35 7.09 15.05
C ASP A 89 23.71 6.52 15.45
N GLU A 90 23.86 6.17 16.72
CA GLU A 90 25.05 5.53 17.27
C GLU A 90 25.14 4.02 16.96
N GLN A 91 24.14 3.47 16.23
CA GLN A 91 24.02 2.05 15.88
C GLN A 91 24.10 1.12 17.09
N ARG A 92 23.60 1.57 18.25
CA ARG A 92 23.55 0.78 19.48
C ARG A 92 22.28 -0.07 19.51
N ALA A 93 22.43 -1.36 19.74
CA ALA A 93 21.30 -2.25 20.02
C ALA A 93 20.80 -1.99 21.45
N GLU A 94 19.73 -1.22 21.59
CA GLU A 94 19.19 -0.79 22.87
C GLU A 94 17.69 -1.03 22.93
N THR A 95 17.19 -1.37 24.12
CA THR A 95 15.77 -1.58 24.37
C THR A 95 15.22 -0.43 25.19
N PHE A 96 14.16 0.19 24.71
CA PHE A 96 13.46 1.29 25.39
C PHE A 96 12.06 0.86 25.85
N LEU A 97 11.71 1.15 27.09
CA LEU A 97 10.34 1.02 27.61
C LEU A 97 9.70 2.40 27.64
N LEU A 98 8.75 2.64 26.70
CA LEU A 98 7.96 3.87 26.69
C LEU A 98 6.71 3.70 27.55
N GLN A 99 6.74 4.24 28.77
CA GLN A 99 5.63 4.21 29.71
C GLN A 99 4.75 5.46 29.55
N GLY A 100 3.44 5.27 29.60
CA GLY A 100 2.48 6.37 29.54
C GLY A 100 1.05 5.85 29.52
N VAL A 101 0.11 6.67 30.00
CA VAL A 101 -1.32 6.33 30.00
C VAL A 101 -1.89 6.24 28.58
N THR A 102 -3.07 5.66 28.43
CA THR A 102 -3.80 5.67 27.15
C THR A 102 -4.07 7.12 26.75
N GLY A 103 -3.81 7.46 25.47
CA GLY A 103 -3.96 8.83 24.97
C GLY A 103 -2.77 9.77 25.21
N SER A 104 -1.71 9.34 25.89
CA SER A 104 -0.49 10.17 26.11
C SER A 104 0.35 10.41 24.85
N GLY A 105 -0.11 9.97 23.67
CA GLY A 105 0.57 10.19 22.40
C GLY A 105 1.76 9.29 22.12
N LYS A 106 1.93 8.14 22.81
CA LYS A 106 2.99 7.16 22.52
C LYS A 106 3.09 6.78 21.05
N THR A 107 1.95 6.68 20.38
CA THR A 107 1.89 6.35 18.95
C THR A 107 2.63 7.38 18.09
N GLU A 108 2.57 8.67 18.43
CA GLU A 108 3.28 9.71 17.69
C GLU A 108 4.81 9.54 17.85
N VAL A 109 5.28 9.20 19.04
CA VAL A 109 6.71 8.90 19.28
C VAL A 109 7.16 7.74 18.39
N TYR A 110 6.37 6.64 18.32
CA TYR A 110 6.70 5.52 17.44
C TYR A 110 6.71 5.92 15.95
N LEU A 111 5.72 6.68 15.50
CA LEU A 111 5.65 7.13 14.11
C LEU A 111 6.84 8.02 13.73
N GLN A 112 7.28 8.90 14.64
CA GLN A 112 8.44 9.76 14.39
C GLN A 112 9.77 8.99 14.47
N ALA A 113 9.88 7.99 15.34
CA ALA A 113 11.04 7.09 15.37
C ALA A 113 11.16 6.28 14.04
N ILE A 114 10.03 5.75 13.54
CA ILE A 114 9.99 5.07 12.24
C ILE A 114 10.38 6.03 11.11
N GLN A 115 9.89 7.27 11.13
CA GLN A 115 10.28 8.28 10.13
C GLN A 115 11.80 8.54 10.14
N HIS A 116 12.40 8.60 11.33
CA HIS A 116 13.86 8.72 11.46
C HIS A 116 14.56 7.53 10.83
N THR A 117 14.12 6.30 11.13
CA THR A 117 14.64 5.06 10.54
C THR A 117 14.57 5.07 9.01
N LEU A 118 13.45 5.53 8.44
CA LEU A 118 13.26 5.62 6.99
C LEU A 118 14.19 6.66 6.33
N ARG A 119 14.47 7.78 7.00
CA ARG A 119 15.42 8.79 6.51
C ARG A 119 16.84 8.25 6.43
N GLU A 120 17.19 7.34 7.33
CA GLU A 120 18.47 6.62 7.32
C GLU A 120 18.51 5.46 6.30
N GLY A 121 17.45 5.29 5.49
CA GLY A 121 17.37 4.21 4.51
C GLY A 121 17.14 2.82 5.09
N LYS A 122 16.80 2.74 6.38
CA LYS A 122 16.57 1.49 7.11
C LYS A 122 15.08 1.11 7.09
N GLU A 123 14.77 -0.06 7.60
CA GLU A 123 13.42 -0.65 7.65
C GLU A 123 12.93 -0.75 9.09
N SER A 124 11.62 -0.85 9.27
CA SER A 124 10.98 -0.95 10.58
C SER A 124 9.95 -2.06 10.63
N ILE A 125 9.95 -2.80 11.74
CA ILE A 125 8.88 -3.76 12.06
C ILE A 125 8.14 -3.26 13.29
N VAL A 126 6.81 -3.19 13.19
CA VAL A 126 5.92 -2.77 14.27
C VAL A 126 5.04 -3.93 14.67
N LEU A 127 5.27 -4.45 15.84
CA LEU A 127 4.46 -5.55 16.39
C LEU A 127 3.36 -4.99 17.29
N VAL A 128 2.13 -5.34 16.96
CA VAL A 128 0.96 -4.97 17.74
C VAL A 128 0.14 -6.22 18.08
N PRO A 129 -0.50 -6.27 19.27
CA PRO A 129 -1.47 -7.32 19.53
C PRO A 129 -2.56 -7.31 18.45
N GLU A 130 -3.01 -8.50 18.03
CA GLU A 130 -3.98 -8.63 16.93
C GLU A 130 -5.28 -7.85 17.20
N ILE A 131 -5.77 -7.85 18.45
CA ILE A 131 -6.92 -7.08 18.90
C ILE A 131 -6.73 -5.55 18.77
N SER A 132 -5.48 -5.08 18.71
CA SER A 132 -5.13 -3.67 18.59
C SER A 132 -4.87 -3.26 17.12
N LEU A 133 -4.80 -4.22 16.20
CA LEU A 133 -4.61 -3.95 14.78
C LEU A 133 -5.95 -3.56 14.11
N THR A 134 -6.49 -2.46 14.59
CA THR A 134 -7.76 -1.91 14.11
C THR A 134 -7.59 -1.20 12.76
N PRO A 135 -8.67 -1.01 11.98
CA PRO A 135 -8.63 -0.19 10.78
C PRO A 135 -8.06 1.22 11.02
N GLN A 136 -8.39 1.83 12.16
CA GLN A 136 -7.85 3.15 12.55
C GLN A 136 -6.33 3.12 12.76
N MET A 137 -5.81 2.07 13.37
CA MET A 137 -4.36 1.91 13.56
C MET A 137 -3.66 1.76 12.21
N THR A 138 -4.19 0.91 11.34
CA THR A 138 -3.68 0.72 9.97
C THR A 138 -3.71 2.03 9.18
N GLU A 139 -4.81 2.78 9.26
CA GLU A 139 -4.97 4.07 8.59
C GLU A 139 -3.93 5.09 9.09
N ARG A 140 -3.61 5.12 10.39
CA ARG A 140 -2.56 5.98 10.94
C ARG A 140 -1.19 5.71 10.32
N PHE A 141 -0.81 4.45 10.15
CA PHE A 141 0.46 4.12 9.50
C PHE A 141 0.44 4.47 8.01
N ARG A 142 -0.63 4.14 7.31
CA ARG A 142 -0.76 4.45 5.87
C ARG A 142 -0.84 5.95 5.58
N SER A 143 -1.52 6.73 6.42
CA SER A 143 -1.58 8.19 6.27
C SER A 143 -0.22 8.87 6.46
N ARG A 144 0.70 8.24 7.21
CA ARG A 144 2.05 8.77 7.42
C ARG A 144 3.05 8.31 6.37
N PHE A 145 3.01 7.05 6.01
CA PHE A 145 4.07 6.42 5.22
C PHE A 145 3.60 5.95 3.85
N GLY A 146 2.30 6.03 3.55
CA GLY A 146 1.75 5.69 2.24
C GLY A 146 2.02 4.25 1.83
N GLU A 147 2.50 4.09 0.61
CA GLU A 147 2.83 2.81 -0.01
C GLU A 147 4.04 2.08 0.62
N LEU A 148 4.78 2.76 1.49
CA LEU A 148 5.91 2.15 2.19
C LEU A 148 5.49 1.20 3.32
N VAL A 149 4.18 1.04 3.58
CA VAL A 149 3.64 0.21 4.67
C VAL A 149 3.00 -1.06 4.13
N ALA A 150 3.44 -2.21 4.64
CA ALA A 150 2.71 -3.46 4.56
C ALA A 150 2.02 -3.75 5.90
N VAL A 151 0.80 -4.28 5.85
CA VAL A 151 0.04 -4.66 7.05
C VAL A 151 -0.33 -6.12 6.97
N LEU A 152 0.09 -6.90 7.98
CA LEU A 152 -0.14 -8.35 8.07
C LEU A 152 -1.01 -8.68 9.29
N HIS A 153 -2.20 -9.23 9.06
CA HIS A 153 -3.11 -9.68 10.12
C HIS A 153 -3.95 -10.89 9.68
N SER A 154 -4.59 -11.55 10.65
CA SER A 154 -5.37 -12.78 10.41
C SER A 154 -6.58 -12.56 9.50
N GLY A 155 -7.17 -11.36 9.51
CA GLY A 155 -8.34 -11.00 8.70
C GLY A 155 -8.08 -10.84 7.20
N LEU A 156 -6.83 -10.83 6.77
CA LEU A 156 -6.50 -10.81 5.35
C LEU A 156 -6.78 -12.18 4.72
N SER A 157 -7.33 -12.18 3.51
CA SER A 157 -7.42 -13.39 2.69
C SER A 157 -6.03 -13.94 2.35
N VAL A 158 -5.96 -15.20 1.93
CA VAL A 158 -4.68 -15.83 1.53
C VAL A 158 -4.01 -15.04 0.41
N GLY A 159 -4.80 -14.54 -0.56
CA GLY A 159 -4.27 -13.74 -1.68
C GLY A 159 -3.70 -12.40 -1.23
N GLU A 160 -4.39 -11.69 -0.32
CA GLU A 160 -3.92 -10.41 0.23
C GLU A 160 -2.66 -10.59 1.07
N LYS A 161 -2.60 -11.64 1.92
CA LYS A 161 -1.37 -11.97 2.67
C LYS A 161 -0.19 -12.23 1.74
N TYR A 162 -0.42 -12.97 0.67
CA TYR A 162 0.60 -13.28 -0.32
C TYR A 162 1.08 -12.00 -1.02
N ASP A 163 0.17 -11.10 -1.41
CA ASP A 163 0.50 -9.85 -2.07
C ASP A 163 1.29 -8.91 -1.14
N GLU A 164 0.89 -8.77 0.13
CA GLU A 164 1.63 -7.98 1.13
C GLU A 164 3.02 -8.58 1.39
N TRP A 165 3.12 -9.90 1.55
CA TRP A 165 4.39 -10.58 1.74
C TRP A 165 5.34 -10.39 0.53
N ARG A 166 4.82 -10.45 -0.68
CA ARG A 166 5.61 -10.17 -1.89
C ARG A 166 6.12 -8.74 -1.94
N LYS A 167 5.33 -7.74 -1.53
CA LYS A 167 5.81 -6.34 -1.43
C LYS A 167 7.00 -6.24 -0.49
N ILE A 168 6.95 -6.94 0.64
CA ILE A 168 8.05 -6.99 1.61
C ILE A 168 9.29 -7.63 0.97
N GLN A 169 9.14 -8.80 0.38
CA GLN A 169 10.25 -9.55 -0.23
C GLN A 169 10.91 -8.78 -1.39
N GLN A 170 10.13 -8.01 -2.14
CA GLN A 170 10.63 -7.19 -3.24
C GLN A 170 11.23 -5.85 -2.78
N GLY A 171 11.26 -5.56 -1.47
CA GLY A 171 11.76 -4.30 -0.92
C GLY A 171 10.93 -3.07 -1.28
N LYS A 172 9.69 -3.26 -1.75
CA LYS A 172 8.76 -2.17 -2.12
C LYS A 172 8.22 -1.43 -0.90
N VAL A 173 8.22 -2.07 0.25
CA VAL A 173 7.82 -1.49 1.53
C VAL A 173 8.99 -1.41 2.48
N LYS A 174 8.93 -0.49 3.42
CA LYS A 174 9.98 -0.22 4.40
C LYS A 174 9.48 -0.31 5.84
N VAL A 175 8.16 -0.38 6.02
CA VAL A 175 7.51 -0.53 7.32
C VAL A 175 6.56 -1.70 7.26
N VAL A 176 6.75 -2.67 8.13
CA VAL A 176 5.84 -3.81 8.28
C VAL A 176 5.11 -3.67 9.60
N VAL A 177 3.80 -3.64 9.55
CA VAL A 177 2.93 -3.60 10.74
C VAL A 177 2.16 -4.90 10.84
N GLY A 178 2.24 -5.59 11.95
CA GLY A 178 1.53 -6.86 12.08
C GLY A 178 1.45 -7.40 13.49
N ALA A 179 0.67 -8.47 13.63
CA ALA A 179 0.64 -9.26 14.84
C ALA A 179 1.93 -10.12 14.95
N ARG A 180 2.11 -10.79 16.10
CA ARG A 180 3.27 -11.65 16.35
C ARG A 180 3.51 -12.71 15.24
N SER A 181 2.45 -13.10 14.55
CA SER A 181 2.50 -14.05 13.41
C SER A 181 2.98 -13.43 12.09
N ALA A 182 3.31 -12.14 12.07
CA ALA A 182 3.78 -11.42 10.88
C ALA A 182 5.32 -11.46 10.70
N ILE A 183 6.03 -12.15 11.62
CA ILE A 183 7.48 -12.29 11.60
C ILE A 183 7.86 -13.63 10.99
#